data_d9b07310b9f4a393b693cdeccd746dd7
#
_entry.id   d9b07310b9f4a393b693cdeccd746dd7
#
_cell.length_a   1.000
_cell.length_b   1.000
_cell.length_c   1.000
_cell.angle_alpha   90.00
_cell.angle_beta   90.00
_cell.angle_gamma   90.00
#
_symmetry.space_group_name_H-M   'P 1'
#
loop_
_entity.id
_entity.type
_entity.pdbx_description
1 polymer ?
#
loop_
_entity_poly.entity_id
_entity_poly.type
_entity_poly.pdbx_seq_one_letter_code
_entity_poly.pdbx_strand_id
1 'polypeptide(L)'
;IIVLLDQAYFDYSAFNNEDINFDFVKKFPNLIISRSFSKAYGLAGFRIGYSVSSPEIADFLNRVRQPFNANSLALVAAEVALSDEHHLKKSLEINLDQKTLLVKGLKDLGYESLPSEGNFICFNCNENGQKLFEGLLNEGVIVRTLGVYKMPNHLRITIGLPEENSIFLEKLSELS
;
A
#
# COMPACT_ATOMS: atom_id res chain seq x y z
N ILE A 1 23.46 3.17 -14.94
CA ILE A 1 22.72 2.83 -13.71
C ILE A 1 21.31 2.44 -14.12
N ILE A 2 20.78 1.32 -13.63
CA ILE A 2 19.38 0.93 -13.75
C ILE A 2 18.58 1.69 -12.69
N VAL A 3 17.43 2.22 -13.07
CA VAL A 3 16.49 2.90 -12.18
C VAL A 3 15.22 2.07 -12.08
N LEU A 4 14.84 1.67 -10.87
CA LEU A 4 13.57 1.01 -10.59
C LEU A 4 12.62 2.01 -9.93
N LEU A 5 11.51 2.31 -10.61
CA LEU A 5 10.41 3.09 -10.08
C LEU A 5 9.32 2.14 -9.57
N ASP A 6 9.21 2.03 -8.25
CA ASP A 6 8.17 1.21 -7.62
C ASP A 6 6.87 2.00 -7.51
N GLN A 7 5.88 1.59 -8.28
CA GLN A 7 4.55 2.16 -8.32
C GLN A 7 3.50 1.24 -7.67
N ALA A 8 3.87 0.50 -6.61
CA ALA A 8 2.94 -0.43 -5.94
C ALA A 8 1.69 0.26 -5.36
N TYR A 9 1.74 1.56 -5.10
CA TYR A 9 0.63 2.37 -4.59
C TYR A 9 0.10 3.40 -5.60
N PHE A 10 0.48 3.29 -6.86
CA PHE A 10 0.13 4.24 -7.90
C PHE A 10 -1.38 4.52 -7.99
N ASP A 11 -2.19 3.47 -7.88
CA ASP A 11 -3.65 3.57 -8.02
C ASP A 11 -4.28 4.43 -6.91
N TYR A 12 -3.67 4.49 -5.73
CA TYR A 12 -4.13 5.32 -4.60
C TYR A 12 -3.65 6.75 -4.63
N SER A 13 -2.62 7.05 -5.43
CA SER A 13 -2.02 8.38 -5.46
C SER A 13 -2.93 9.39 -6.13
N ALA A 14 -3.25 10.48 -5.42
CA ALA A 14 -3.94 11.64 -6.00
C ALA A 14 -3.10 12.32 -7.10
N PHE A 15 -1.79 12.12 -7.07
CA PHE A 15 -0.87 12.47 -8.12
C PHE A 15 -0.85 11.36 -9.18
N ASN A 16 -2.01 10.97 -9.71
CA ASN A 16 -2.10 10.27 -10.98
C ASN A 16 -1.53 11.21 -12.07
N ASN A 17 -0.27 11.59 -11.88
CA ASN A 17 0.44 12.42 -12.81
C ASN A 17 0.57 11.59 -14.08
N GLU A 18 -0.17 11.99 -15.09
CA GLU A 18 0.03 11.58 -16.49
C GLU A 18 1.51 11.67 -16.87
N ASP A 19 2.30 12.40 -16.08
CA ASP A 19 3.71 12.67 -16.29
C ASP A 19 4.63 11.45 -16.12
N ILE A 20 4.30 10.44 -15.29
CA ILE A 20 5.12 9.23 -15.15
C ILE A 20 4.29 7.99 -15.51
N ASN A 21 4.01 7.85 -16.80
CA ASN A 21 3.36 6.69 -17.37
C ASN A 21 4.37 5.71 -18.01
N PHE A 22 3.89 4.62 -18.56
CA PHE A 22 4.74 3.62 -19.22
C PHE A 22 5.51 4.12 -20.45
N ASP A 23 5.13 5.26 -21.04
CA ASP A 23 5.87 5.83 -22.18
C ASP A 23 7.25 6.36 -21.78
N PHE A 24 7.49 6.58 -20.48
CA PHE A 24 8.79 6.98 -19.97
C PHE A 24 9.87 5.92 -20.26
N VAL A 25 9.52 4.63 -20.31
CA VAL A 25 10.51 3.59 -20.64
C VAL A 25 11.03 3.71 -22.07
N LYS A 26 10.29 4.40 -22.97
CA LYS A 26 10.75 4.70 -24.34
C LYS A 26 11.79 5.81 -24.33
N LYS A 27 11.70 6.76 -23.39
CA LYS A 27 12.64 7.88 -23.25
C LYS A 27 13.88 7.51 -22.45
N PHE A 28 13.71 6.61 -21.47
CA PHE A 28 14.76 6.21 -20.53
C PHE A 28 14.95 4.69 -20.60
N PRO A 29 15.86 4.20 -21.47
CA PRO A 29 16.03 2.76 -21.69
C PRO A 29 16.54 2.00 -20.46
N ASN A 30 17.03 2.70 -19.45
CA ASN A 30 17.48 2.18 -18.16
C ASN A 30 16.39 2.19 -17.07
N LEU A 31 15.15 2.56 -17.40
CA LEU A 31 14.03 2.63 -16.45
C LEU A 31 13.25 1.31 -16.44
N ILE A 32 12.92 0.87 -15.23
CA ILE A 32 11.95 -0.20 -14.93
C ILE A 32 10.84 0.42 -14.11
N ILE A 33 9.59 0.28 -14.51
CA ILE A 33 8.42 0.65 -13.72
C ILE A 33 7.76 -0.63 -13.22
N SER A 34 7.60 -0.79 -11.90
CA SER A 34 6.92 -1.95 -11.31
C SER A 34 5.55 -1.57 -10.75
N ARG A 35 4.57 -2.47 -10.91
CA ARG A 35 3.22 -2.38 -10.33
C ARG A 35 2.80 -3.69 -9.68
N SER A 36 1.85 -3.62 -8.78
CA SER A 36 1.42 -4.77 -7.97
C SER A 36 -0.10 -4.93 -7.99
N PHE A 37 -0.57 -6.16 -8.10
CA PHE A 37 -1.96 -6.51 -7.86
C PHE A 37 -2.28 -6.70 -6.36
N SER A 38 -1.29 -6.60 -5.49
CA SER A 38 -1.42 -6.86 -4.05
C SER A 38 -2.16 -5.77 -3.27
N LYS A 39 -2.38 -4.59 -3.85
CA LYS A 39 -2.92 -3.41 -3.16
C LYS A 39 -4.33 -3.11 -3.65
N ALA A 40 -4.53 -2.12 -4.51
CA ALA A 40 -5.84 -1.67 -4.96
C ALA A 40 -6.70 -2.78 -5.59
N TYR A 41 -6.06 -3.75 -6.24
CA TYR A 41 -6.74 -4.90 -6.84
C TYR A 41 -7.08 -6.03 -5.87
N GLY A 42 -6.65 -5.98 -4.61
CA GLY A 42 -7.01 -6.97 -3.59
C GLY A 42 -6.38 -8.36 -3.73
N LEU A 43 -5.42 -8.56 -4.62
CA LEU A 43 -4.84 -9.87 -4.95
C LEU A 43 -3.53 -10.19 -4.18
N ALA A 44 -3.38 -9.67 -2.95
CA ALA A 44 -2.16 -9.83 -2.17
C ALA A 44 -1.74 -11.29 -1.95
N GLY A 45 -2.70 -12.19 -1.76
CA GLY A 45 -2.48 -13.63 -1.54
C GLY A 45 -1.95 -14.37 -2.78
N PHE A 46 -2.20 -13.85 -3.99
CA PHE A 46 -1.75 -14.47 -5.23
C PHE A 46 -0.28 -14.19 -5.57
N ARG A 47 0.37 -13.24 -4.90
CA ARG A 47 1.79 -12.88 -5.08
C ARG A 47 2.13 -12.52 -6.52
N ILE A 48 1.34 -11.66 -7.15
CA ILE A 48 1.47 -11.25 -8.55
C ILE A 48 1.67 -9.74 -8.70
N GLY A 49 2.53 -9.37 -9.63
CA GLY A 49 2.79 -8.01 -10.07
C GLY A 49 3.43 -8.06 -11.45
N TYR A 50 3.72 -6.91 -12.01
CA TYR A 50 4.37 -6.81 -13.31
C TYR A 50 5.32 -5.61 -13.36
N SER A 51 6.21 -5.64 -14.35
CA SER A 51 7.06 -4.49 -14.66
C SER A 51 7.06 -4.20 -16.14
N VAL A 52 7.29 -2.94 -16.47
CA VAL A 52 7.47 -2.45 -17.83
C VAL A 52 8.84 -1.81 -17.95
N SER A 53 9.58 -2.18 -18.98
CA SER A 53 10.94 -1.70 -19.25
C SER A 53 11.25 -1.77 -20.75
N SER A 54 12.46 -1.36 -21.14
CA SER A 54 12.95 -1.61 -22.51
C SER A 54 12.99 -3.12 -22.81
N PRO A 55 12.86 -3.53 -24.08
CA PRO A 55 12.95 -4.94 -24.46
C PRO A 55 14.25 -5.63 -24.02
N GLU A 56 15.37 -4.91 -24.03
CA GLU A 56 16.66 -5.42 -23.58
C GLU A 56 16.63 -5.78 -22.08
N ILE A 57 16.14 -4.88 -21.24
CA ILE A 57 16.00 -5.14 -19.80
C ILE A 57 15.00 -6.27 -19.55
N ALA A 58 13.88 -6.29 -20.26
CA ALA A 58 12.88 -7.36 -20.12
C ALA A 58 13.47 -8.74 -20.47
N ASP A 59 14.33 -8.82 -21.49
CA ASP A 59 15.03 -10.05 -21.84
C ASP A 59 16.00 -10.49 -20.73
N PHE A 60 16.79 -9.56 -20.17
CA PHE A 60 17.65 -9.87 -19.02
C PHE A 60 16.85 -10.36 -17.80
N LEU A 61 15.75 -9.71 -17.47
CA LEU A 61 14.87 -10.14 -16.37
C LEU A 61 14.30 -11.54 -16.62
N ASN A 62 13.89 -11.85 -17.87
CA ASN A 62 13.41 -13.17 -18.24
C ASN A 62 14.47 -14.29 -18.12
N ARG A 63 15.73 -13.98 -18.34
CA ARG A 63 16.84 -14.96 -18.18
C ARG A 63 17.12 -15.31 -16.72
N VAL A 64 16.85 -14.37 -15.78
CA VAL A 64 17.22 -14.54 -14.37
C VAL A 64 16.03 -14.86 -13.48
N ARG A 65 14.79 -14.68 -13.95
CA ARG A 65 13.61 -15.04 -13.16
C ARG A 65 13.53 -16.55 -12.92
N GLN A 66 12.99 -16.91 -11.77
CA GLN A 66 12.74 -18.32 -11.46
C GLN A 66 11.72 -18.93 -12.43
N PRO A 67 11.90 -20.16 -12.89
CA PRO A 67 10.87 -20.88 -13.62
C PRO A 67 9.57 -20.95 -12.80
N PHE A 68 8.42 -20.75 -13.46
CA PHE A 68 7.10 -20.79 -12.83
C PHE A 68 6.91 -19.78 -11.67
N ASN A 69 7.60 -18.65 -11.70
CA ASN A 69 7.54 -17.61 -10.68
C ASN A 69 6.14 -17.00 -10.45
N ALA A 70 5.24 -17.13 -11.42
CA ALA A 70 3.82 -16.78 -11.28
C ALA A 70 2.97 -18.03 -11.46
N ASN A 71 2.06 -18.32 -10.52
CA ASN A 71 1.17 -19.46 -10.64
C ASN A 71 0.00 -19.15 -11.61
N SER A 72 -0.57 -20.18 -12.22
CA SER A 72 -1.62 -20.04 -13.23
C SER A 72 -2.88 -19.35 -12.73
N LEU A 73 -3.29 -19.59 -11.48
CA LEU A 73 -4.46 -18.93 -10.89
C LEU A 73 -4.22 -17.43 -10.70
N ALA A 74 -2.99 -17.04 -10.32
CA ALA A 74 -2.61 -15.64 -10.19
C ALA A 74 -2.67 -14.92 -11.54
N LEU A 75 -2.24 -15.57 -12.63
CA LEU A 75 -2.29 -14.99 -13.97
C LEU A 75 -3.73 -14.73 -14.41
N VAL A 76 -4.61 -15.72 -14.26
CA VAL A 76 -6.03 -15.58 -14.59
C VAL A 76 -6.69 -14.51 -13.72
N ALA A 77 -6.42 -14.50 -12.41
CA ALA A 77 -6.97 -13.51 -11.50
C ALA A 77 -6.52 -12.08 -11.86
N ALA A 78 -5.24 -11.90 -12.23
CA ALA A 78 -4.71 -10.61 -12.64
C ALA A 78 -5.35 -10.12 -13.96
N GLU A 79 -5.55 -11.00 -14.93
CA GLU A 79 -6.21 -10.68 -16.19
C GLU A 79 -7.66 -10.19 -15.97
N VAL A 80 -8.42 -10.91 -15.14
CA VAL A 80 -9.78 -10.50 -14.77
C VAL A 80 -9.78 -9.19 -14.00
N ALA A 81 -8.87 -9.02 -13.04
CA ALA A 81 -8.78 -7.81 -12.23
C ALA A 81 -8.48 -6.55 -13.04
N LEU A 82 -7.70 -6.64 -14.13
CA LEU A 82 -7.44 -5.52 -15.03
C LEU A 82 -8.70 -5.02 -15.76
N SER A 83 -9.69 -5.87 -15.94
CA SER A 83 -10.98 -5.51 -16.57
C SER A 83 -12.07 -5.15 -15.58
N ASP A 84 -11.86 -5.35 -14.27
CA ASP A 84 -12.82 -5.00 -13.22
C ASP A 84 -12.61 -3.57 -12.69
N GLU A 85 -12.94 -2.61 -13.55
CA GLU A 85 -12.86 -1.18 -13.20
C GLU A 85 -13.79 -0.83 -12.04
N HIS A 86 -14.91 -1.54 -11.88
CA HIS A 86 -15.87 -1.29 -10.82
C HIS A 86 -15.27 -1.60 -9.45
N HIS A 87 -14.62 -2.77 -9.30
CA HIS A 87 -13.93 -3.14 -8.06
C HIS A 87 -12.82 -2.15 -7.72
N LEU A 88 -11.97 -1.82 -8.70
CA LEU A 88 -10.88 -0.87 -8.51
C LEU A 88 -11.40 0.48 -8.03
N LYS A 89 -12.38 1.06 -8.71
CA LYS A 89 -12.99 2.35 -8.35
C LYS A 89 -13.55 2.31 -6.92
N LYS A 90 -14.33 1.29 -6.58
CA LYS A 90 -14.88 1.12 -5.23
C LYS A 90 -13.80 1.01 -4.16
N SER A 91 -12.72 0.27 -4.42
CA SER A 91 -11.58 0.14 -3.52
C SER A 91 -10.91 1.49 -3.25
N LEU A 92 -10.71 2.29 -4.29
CA LEU A 92 -10.10 3.62 -4.19
C LEU A 92 -11.01 4.61 -3.45
N GLU A 93 -12.31 4.62 -3.72
CA GLU A 93 -13.30 5.46 -3.03
C GLU A 93 -13.33 5.16 -1.53
N ILE A 94 -13.45 3.88 -1.15
CA ILE A 94 -13.42 3.46 0.26
C ILE A 94 -12.12 3.91 0.92
N ASN A 95 -10.98 3.70 0.28
CA ASN A 95 -9.69 4.09 0.83
C ASN A 95 -9.60 5.61 1.08
N LEU A 96 -10.08 6.42 0.15
CA LEU A 96 -10.06 7.89 0.26
C LEU A 96 -10.96 8.38 1.40
N ASP A 97 -12.19 7.89 1.45
CA ASP A 97 -13.17 8.28 2.47
C ASP A 97 -12.68 7.86 3.86
N GLN A 98 -12.25 6.61 4.00
CA GLN A 98 -11.79 6.06 5.26
C GLN A 98 -10.45 6.67 5.71
N LYS A 99 -9.55 7.00 4.79
CA LYS A 99 -8.34 7.76 5.10
C LYS A 99 -8.67 9.10 5.76
N THR A 100 -9.63 9.83 5.20
CA THR A 100 -10.06 11.13 5.71
C THR A 100 -10.64 11.00 7.12
N LEU A 101 -11.48 10.00 7.37
CA LEU A 101 -12.07 9.74 8.69
C LEU A 101 -11.02 9.33 9.71
N LEU A 102 -10.08 8.45 9.35
CA LEU A 102 -9.02 8.01 10.25
C LEU A 102 -8.07 9.16 10.61
N VAL A 103 -7.65 9.98 9.64
CA VAL A 103 -6.79 11.16 9.91
C VAL A 103 -7.47 12.12 10.86
N LYS A 104 -8.78 12.37 10.66
CA LYS A 104 -9.57 13.21 11.56
C LYS A 104 -9.67 12.58 12.95
N GLY A 105 -10.03 11.31 13.06
CA GLY A 105 -10.18 10.60 14.34
C GLY A 105 -8.87 10.56 15.14
N LEU A 106 -7.74 10.30 14.48
CA LEU A 106 -6.42 10.37 15.10
C LEU A 106 -6.12 11.77 15.64
N LYS A 107 -6.41 12.82 14.87
CA LYS A 107 -6.21 14.21 15.29
C LYS A 107 -7.09 14.58 16.49
N ASP A 108 -8.34 14.14 16.48
CA ASP A 108 -9.30 14.40 17.58
C ASP A 108 -8.85 13.72 18.90
N LEU A 109 -8.10 12.60 18.80
CA LEU A 109 -7.44 11.91 19.92
C LEU A 109 -6.04 12.46 20.27
N GLY A 110 -5.58 13.51 19.59
CA GLY A 110 -4.28 14.13 19.87
C GLY A 110 -3.08 13.49 19.20
N TYR A 111 -3.30 12.59 18.21
CA TYR A 111 -2.24 11.96 17.44
C TYR A 111 -2.00 12.67 16.10
N GLU A 112 -0.74 12.90 15.77
CA GLU A 112 -0.34 13.49 14.50
C GLU A 112 -0.02 12.40 13.48
N SER A 113 -0.68 12.45 12.32
CA SER A 113 -0.44 11.53 11.21
C SER A 113 0.47 12.12 10.15
N LEU A 114 1.31 11.27 9.55
CA LEU A 114 2.11 11.62 8.39
C LEU A 114 1.24 11.60 7.11
N PRO A 115 1.52 12.46 6.12
CA PRO A 115 0.86 12.39 4.81
C PRO A 115 1.03 11.00 4.19
N SER A 116 -0.03 10.48 3.58
CA SER A 116 -0.02 9.16 2.95
C SER A 116 -0.76 9.16 1.62
N GLU A 117 -0.13 8.57 0.61
CA GLU A 117 -0.72 8.26 -0.69
C GLU A 117 -0.94 6.73 -0.87
N GLY A 118 -0.90 5.97 0.22
CA GLY A 118 -1.14 4.52 0.22
C GLY A 118 -2.46 4.14 0.87
N ASN A 119 -2.61 2.85 1.13
CA ASN A 119 -3.73 2.29 1.88
C ASN A 119 -3.42 2.12 3.38
N PHE A 120 -2.59 2.99 3.93
CA PHE A 120 -2.21 2.98 5.33
C PHE A 120 -1.91 4.40 5.82
N ILE A 121 -1.95 4.60 7.13
CA ILE A 121 -1.55 5.84 7.80
C ILE A 121 -0.46 5.50 8.80
N CYS A 122 0.59 6.33 8.83
CA CYS A 122 1.55 6.35 9.92
C CYS A 122 1.23 7.50 10.84
N PHE A 123 1.23 7.28 12.15
CA PHE A 123 0.96 8.31 13.14
C PHE A 123 1.97 8.25 14.28
N ASN A 124 2.26 9.41 14.86
CA ASN A 124 3.10 9.56 16.03
C ASN A 124 2.25 9.29 17.27
N CYS A 125 2.63 8.32 18.09
CA CYS A 125 1.94 7.96 19.32
C CYS A 125 2.43 8.74 20.56
N ASN A 126 3.26 9.77 20.38
CA ASN A 126 3.79 10.63 21.44
C ASN A 126 4.64 9.90 22.52
N GLU A 127 4.51 8.60 22.59
CA GLU A 127 5.21 7.70 23.53
C GLU A 127 5.90 6.54 22.77
N ASN A 128 6.37 5.55 23.51
CA ASN A 128 6.89 4.33 22.92
C ASN A 128 5.78 3.57 22.16
N GLY A 129 5.90 3.50 20.84
CA GLY A 129 4.95 2.82 19.97
C GLY A 129 4.78 1.33 20.28
N GLN A 130 5.78 0.69 20.91
CA GLN A 130 5.69 -0.70 21.32
C GLN A 130 4.64 -0.90 22.42
N LYS A 131 4.56 -0.01 23.40
CA LYS A 131 3.56 -0.08 24.48
C LYS A 131 2.13 0.05 23.94
N LEU A 132 1.91 1.03 23.06
CA LEU A 132 0.61 1.25 22.45
C LEU A 132 0.22 0.07 21.52
N PHE A 133 1.20 -0.47 20.77
CA PHE A 133 1.00 -1.68 19.97
C PHE A 133 0.52 -2.85 20.81
N GLU A 134 1.16 -3.12 21.97
CA GLU A 134 0.79 -4.22 22.87
C GLU A 134 -0.61 -4.00 23.46
N GLY A 135 -0.95 -2.76 23.83
CA GLY A 135 -2.29 -2.41 24.29
C GLY A 135 -3.35 -2.71 23.23
N LEU A 136 -3.17 -2.21 22.01
CA LEU A 136 -4.08 -2.46 20.89
C LEU A 136 -4.19 -3.95 20.55
N LEU A 137 -3.07 -4.68 20.58
CA LEU A 137 -3.03 -6.12 20.31
C LEU A 137 -3.88 -6.90 21.33
N ASN A 138 -3.80 -6.55 22.61
CA ASN A 138 -4.60 -7.16 23.67
C ASN A 138 -6.11 -6.90 23.48
N GLU A 139 -6.47 -5.77 22.86
CA GLU A 139 -7.85 -5.44 22.47
C GLU A 139 -8.26 -6.02 21.10
N GLY A 140 -7.43 -6.87 20.51
CA GLY A 140 -7.70 -7.52 19.24
C GLY A 140 -7.42 -6.66 17.99
N VAL A 141 -6.76 -5.51 18.15
CA VAL A 141 -6.42 -4.60 17.05
C VAL A 141 -4.94 -4.73 16.69
N ILE A 142 -4.67 -5.18 15.46
CA ILE A 142 -3.31 -5.42 14.97
C ILE A 142 -2.84 -4.21 14.14
N VAL A 143 -1.85 -3.50 14.66
CA VAL A 143 -1.14 -2.43 13.97
C VAL A 143 0.33 -2.82 13.74
N ARG A 144 1.11 -1.99 13.08
CA ARG A 144 2.53 -2.26 12.84
C ARG A 144 3.42 -1.24 13.53
N THR A 145 4.38 -1.73 14.32
CA THR A 145 5.47 -0.89 14.87
C THR A 145 6.46 -0.49 13.78
N LEU A 146 7.04 0.71 13.88
CA LEU A 146 7.97 1.26 12.91
C LEU A 146 9.41 1.39 13.47
N GLY A 147 9.71 0.77 14.59
CA GLY A 147 11.04 0.81 15.21
C GLY A 147 12.17 0.35 14.30
N VAL A 148 11.92 -0.66 13.45
CA VAL A 148 12.88 -1.16 12.43
C VAL A 148 13.26 -0.10 11.40
N TYR A 149 12.42 0.91 11.21
CA TYR A 149 12.65 2.06 10.33
C TYR A 149 13.21 3.28 11.07
N LYS A 150 13.69 3.11 12.31
CA LYS A 150 14.17 4.18 13.20
C LYS A 150 13.08 5.19 13.58
N MET A 151 11.83 4.75 13.61
CA MET A 151 10.65 5.51 14.02
C MET A 151 9.94 4.82 15.20
N PRO A 152 10.60 4.71 16.40
CA PRO A 152 10.09 3.92 17.52
C PRO A 152 8.79 4.46 18.12
N ASN A 153 8.49 5.74 17.92
CA ASN A 153 7.29 6.41 18.42
C ASN A 153 6.17 6.46 17.39
N HIS A 154 6.27 5.67 16.30
CA HIS A 154 5.25 5.66 15.27
C HIS A 154 4.67 4.26 15.11
N LEU A 155 3.36 4.24 14.85
CA LEU A 155 2.64 3.06 14.42
C LEU A 155 2.06 3.26 13.02
N ARG A 156 1.84 2.16 12.32
CA ARG A 156 1.18 2.15 11.02
C ARG A 156 -0.11 1.33 11.11
N ILE A 157 -1.22 1.96 10.74
CA ILE A 157 -2.51 1.31 10.57
C ILE A 157 -2.87 1.19 9.09
N THR A 158 -3.34 0.04 8.65
CA THR A 158 -3.96 -0.12 7.34
C THR A 158 -5.33 0.53 7.34
N ILE A 159 -5.68 1.24 6.27
CA ILE A 159 -7.01 1.79 6.08
C ILE A 159 -7.94 0.61 5.75
N GLY A 160 -8.85 0.32 6.66
CA GLY A 160 -9.80 -0.79 6.57
C GLY A 160 -11.20 -0.35 6.14
N LEU A 161 -12.16 -1.23 6.34
CA LEU A 161 -13.57 -0.93 6.19
C LEU A 161 -14.06 0.03 7.31
N PRO A 162 -15.21 0.70 7.14
CA PRO A 162 -15.74 1.63 8.14
C PRO A 162 -15.81 1.05 9.55
N GLU A 163 -16.29 -0.17 9.69
CA GLU A 163 -16.41 -0.87 10.96
C GLU A 163 -15.04 -1.16 11.59
N GLU A 164 -14.06 -1.59 10.80
CA GLU A 164 -12.71 -1.89 11.29
C GLU A 164 -12.02 -0.62 11.80
N ASN A 165 -12.16 0.48 11.05
CA ASN A 165 -11.60 1.77 11.44
C ASN A 165 -12.26 2.36 12.69
N SER A 166 -13.58 2.15 12.84
CA SER A 166 -14.31 2.57 14.05
C SER A 166 -13.82 1.82 15.28
N ILE A 167 -13.66 0.50 15.19
CA ILE A 167 -13.11 -0.34 16.27
C ILE A 167 -11.69 0.13 16.64
N PHE A 168 -10.84 0.38 15.65
CA PHE A 168 -9.50 0.89 15.92
C PHE A 168 -9.51 2.21 16.69
N LEU A 169 -10.30 3.20 16.26
CA LEU A 169 -10.37 4.50 16.93
C LEU A 169 -10.97 4.40 18.33
N GLU A 170 -11.98 3.55 18.54
CA GLU A 170 -12.56 3.27 19.85
C GLU A 170 -11.50 2.70 20.80
N LYS A 171 -10.82 1.61 20.39
CA LYS A 171 -9.79 0.98 21.22
C LYS A 171 -8.58 1.88 21.45
N LEU A 172 -8.22 2.70 20.47
CA LEU A 172 -7.17 3.68 20.65
C LEU A 172 -7.55 4.72 21.70
N SER A 173 -8.81 5.17 21.72
CA SER A 173 -9.28 6.16 22.70
C SER A 173 -9.34 5.61 24.13
N GLU A 174 -9.57 4.30 24.30
CA GLU A 174 -9.57 3.64 25.61
C GLU A 174 -8.14 3.51 26.22
N LEU A 175 -7.13 3.55 25.36
CA LEU A 175 -5.70 3.40 25.73
C LEU A 175 -4.93 4.73 25.83
N SER A 176 -5.59 5.85 25.51
CA SER A 176 -4.98 7.19 25.42
C SER A 176 -4.95 7.92 26.76
#